data_6c62efbdd7e340ed866a296e5ff30f18
#
_entry.id   6c62efbdd7e340ed866a296e5ff30f18
#
_cell.length_a   1.000
_cell.length_b   1.000
_cell.length_c   1.000
_cell.angle_alpha   90.00
_cell.angle_beta   90.00
_cell.angle_gamma   90.00
#
_symmetry.space_group_name_H-M   'P 1'
#
loop_
_entity.id
_entity.type
_entity.pdbx_description
1 polymer ?
#
loop_
_entity_poly.entity_id
_entity_poly.type
_entity_poly.pdbx_seq_one_letter_code
_entity_poly.pdbx_strand_id
1 'polypeptide(L)'
;DDNVPSESQEPEELTIQVEAGDFDLRGFEITRTEFFGGYTYPTVTFQDRKIKFSTECIKKFGTKNFVELLINPVEMKFAVRPTDASNRNGVLISKTCGGRPKPRDIPSAAFSDTVFSLFGWNTECKYRMTGFLFEGEGELAYIFDAKDSEAFFKSYVLPTKESGEGGA
;
A
#
# COMPACT_ATOMS: atom_id res chain seq x y z
N ASP A 1 43.40 -25.51 43.25
CA ASP A 1 42.05 -24.97 43.42
C ASP A 1 41.63 -24.32 42.10
N ASP A 2 41.15 -25.17 41.21
CA ASP A 2 40.78 -24.80 39.85
C ASP A 2 39.35 -24.27 39.85
N ASN A 3 39.22 -22.97 39.65
CA ASN A 3 37.97 -22.31 39.46
C ASN A 3 37.74 -22.17 37.93
N VAL A 4 36.92 -23.04 37.39
CA VAL A 4 36.47 -22.99 35.97
C VAL A 4 35.34 -21.98 35.88
N PRO A 5 35.43 -20.94 35.04
CA PRO A 5 34.28 -20.07 34.79
C PRO A 5 33.21 -20.83 34.04
N SER A 6 32.00 -20.78 34.55
CA SER A 6 30.82 -21.29 33.91
C SER A 6 30.61 -20.54 32.58
N GLU A 7 30.73 -21.26 31.48
CA GLU A 7 30.26 -20.77 30.18
C GLU A 7 28.74 -20.57 30.27
N SER A 8 28.34 -19.32 30.14
CA SER A 8 26.97 -18.96 29.87
C SER A 8 26.62 -19.47 28.46
N GLN A 9 25.87 -20.57 28.41
CA GLN A 9 25.27 -21.04 27.17
C GLN A 9 24.27 -19.96 26.71
N GLU A 10 24.60 -19.29 25.63
CA GLU A 10 23.63 -18.52 24.87
C GLU A 10 22.52 -19.47 24.41
N PRO A 11 21.25 -19.03 24.44
CA PRO A 11 20.17 -19.90 23.98
C PRO A 11 20.42 -20.23 22.51
N GLU A 12 20.52 -21.53 22.19
CA GLU A 12 20.59 -22.00 20.84
C GLU A 12 19.35 -21.49 20.08
N GLU A 13 19.56 -20.62 19.13
CA GLU A 13 18.55 -20.16 18.22
C GLU A 13 18.07 -21.40 17.43
N LEU A 14 16.83 -21.80 17.68
CA LEU A 14 16.19 -22.90 16.96
C LEU A 14 16.01 -22.52 15.50
N THR A 15 17.03 -22.74 14.71
CA THR A 15 16.95 -22.57 13.26
C THR A 15 16.40 -23.85 12.65
N ILE A 16 15.15 -23.78 12.19
CA ILE A 16 14.55 -24.86 11.40
C ILE A 16 15.09 -24.74 9.99
N GLN A 17 15.97 -25.66 9.59
CA GLN A 17 16.42 -25.73 8.21
C GLN A 17 15.40 -26.54 7.40
N VAL A 18 14.74 -25.88 6.47
CA VAL A 18 13.83 -26.50 5.51
C VAL A 18 14.55 -26.62 4.18
N GLU A 19 14.55 -27.82 3.62
CA GLU A 19 15.14 -28.02 2.28
C GLU A 19 14.33 -27.25 1.22
N ALA A 20 15.05 -26.70 0.23
CA ALA A 20 14.51 -25.75 -0.75
C ALA A 20 13.35 -26.26 -1.63
N GLY A 21 12.94 -27.53 -1.51
CA GLY A 21 11.80 -28.09 -2.21
C GLY A 21 10.53 -28.23 -1.37
N ASP A 22 10.68 -28.14 -0.03
CA ASP A 22 9.60 -28.47 0.91
C ASP A 22 8.89 -27.24 1.48
N PHE A 23 9.44 -26.04 1.25
CA PHE A 23 8.88 -24.81 1.78
C PHE A 23 8.18 -24.04 0.66
N ASP A 24 6.88 -23.94 0.76
CA ASP A 24 6.04 -23.21 -0.19
C ASP A 24 5.34 -22.05 0.51
N LEU A 25 5.73 -20.84 0.13
CA LEU A 25 5.13 -19.59 0.64
C LEU A 25 3.94 -19.09 -0.19
N ARG A 26 3.52 -19.85 -1.20
CA ARG A 26 2.33 -19.47 -1.97
C ARG A 26 1.10 -19.50 -1.05
N GLY A 27 0.36 -18.41 -1.08
CA GLY A 27 -0.80 -18.23 -0.21
C GLY A 27 -0.51 -17.54 1.13
N PHE A 28 0.76 -17.22 1.41
CA PHE A 28 1.10 -16.38 2.56
C PHE A 28 1.23 -14.92 2.13
N GLU A 29 0.60 -14.04 2.85
CA GLU A 29 0.80 -12.60 2.73
C GLU A 29 1.79 -12.11 3.77
N ILE A 30 2.60 -11.13 3.40
CA ILE A 30 3.47 -10.43 4.35
C ILE A 30 2.59 -9.57 5.25
N THR A 31 2.63 -9.83 6.55
CA THR A 31 1.95 -8.99 7.54
C THR A 31 2.80 -7.76 7.80
N ARG A 32 2.25 -6.60 7.49
CA ARG A 32 2.93 -5.31 7.61
C ARG A 32 2.61 -4.62 8.93
N THR A 33 3.47 -3.70 9.33
CA THR A 33 3.31 -2.94 10.57
C THR A 33 2.05 -2.09 10.62
N GLU A 34 1.50 -1.67 9.48
CA GLU A 34 0.22 -0.94 9.43
C GLU A 34 -0.96 -1.78 9.92
N PHE A 35 -0.93 -3.10 9.82
CA PHE A 35 -1.93 -3.97 10.43
C PHE A 35 -1.89 -3.92 11.96
N PHE A 36 -0.80 -3.44 12.50
CA PHE A 36 -0.60 -3.25 13.93
C PHE A 36 -0.71 -1.77 14.36
N GLY A 37 -1.15 -0.90 13.44
CA GLY A 37 -1.36 0.52 13.71
C GLY A 37 -0.10 1.38 13.80
N GLY A 38 1.06 0.86 13.39
CA GLY A 38 2.34 1.55 13.50
C GLY A 38 2.93 2.12 12.22
N TYR A 39 2.24 2.03 11.09
CA TYR A 39 2.77 2.50 9.80
C TYR A 39 2.48 3.99 9.59
N THR A 40 3.51 4.81 9.57
CA THR A 40 3.43 6.27 9.53
C THR A 40 3.93 6.90 8.24
N TYR A 41 4.18 6.12 7.20
CA TYR A 41 4.65 6.63 5.92
C TYR A 41 3.49 7.13 5.04
N PRO A 42 3.73 8.17 4.21
CA PRO A 42 2.74 8.60 3.22
C PRO A 42 2.58 7.52 2.15
N THR A 43 1.37 7.06 1.96
CA THR A 43 1.06 6.01 0.97
C THR A 43 -0.17 6.33 0.16
N VAL A 44 -0.25 5.72 -1.01
CA VAL A 44 -1.47 5.61 -1.81
C VAL A 44 -1.76 4.15 -2.08
N THR A 45 -3.03 3.77 -1.99
CA THR A 45 -3.49 2.41 -2.24
C THR A 45 -4.51 2.40 -3.36
N PHE A 46 -4.31 1.49 -4.32
CA PHE A 46 -5.27 1.19 -5.39
C PHE A 46 -5.95 -0.14 -5.10
N GLN A 47 -7.25 -0.13 -4.93
CA GLN A 47 -8.04 -1.32 -4.66
C GLN A 47 -9.48 -1.14 -5.17
N ASP A 48 -10.01 -2.17 -5.84
CA ASP A 48 -11.42 -2.21 -6.25
C ASP A 48 -11.88 -0.98 -7.05
N ARG A 49 -11.03 -0.50 -7.96
CA ARG A 49 -11.27 0.69 -8.79
C ARG A 49 -11.46 1.97 -7.96
N LYS A 50 -10.80 2.00 -6.81
CA LYS A 50 -10.76 3.14 -5.88
C LYS A 50 -9.32 3.46 -5.51
N ILE A 51 -9.08 4.70 -5.14
CA ILE A 51 -7.79 5.18 -4.65
C ILE A 51 -7.98 5.73 -3.25
N LYS A 52 -7.03 5.47 -2.37
CA LYS A 52 -7.02 6.02 -1.01
C LYS A 52 -5.64 6.49 -0.63
N PHE A 53 -5.55 7.74 -0.20
CA PHE A 53 -4.33 8.31 0.35
C PHE A 53 -4.30 8.12 1.86
N SER A 54 -3.13 7.85 2.42
CA SER A 54 -2.96 7.69 3.87
C SER A 54 -3.13 9.02 4.61
N THR A 55 -3.37 8.94 5.90
CA THR A 55 -3.44 10.12 6.78
C THR A 55 -2.17 10.96 6.72
N GLU A 56 -1.00 10.32 6.65
CA GLU A 56 0.29 11.01 6.56
C GLU A 56 0.43 11.83 5.28
N CYS A 57 -0.11 11.32 4.17
CA CYS A 57 -0.16 12.04 2.90
C CYS A 57 -1.06 13.28 3.01
N ILE A 58 -2.25 13.11 3.55
CA ILE A 58 -3.27 14.17 3.69
C ILE A 58 -2.81 15.28 4.62
N LYS A 59 -2.15 14.96 5.72
CA LYS A 59 -1.64 15.94 6.69
C LYS A 59 -0.69 16.95 6.05
N LYS A 60 0.12 16.53 5.11
CA LYS A 60 1.08 17.41 4.43
C LYS A 60 0.43 18.45 3.54
N PHE A 61 -0.77 18.18 3.04
CA PHE A 61 -1.50 19.15 2.22
C PHE A 61 -2.24 20.21 3.05
N GLY A 62 -2.21 20.09 4.37
CA GLY A 62 -2.78 21.07 5.30
C GLY A 62 -4.29 21.23 5.12
N THR A 63 -4.72 22.44 4.81
CA THR A 63 -6.14 22.75 4.57
C THR A 63 -6.61 22.39 3.15
N LYS A 64 -5.69 22.03 2.26
CA LYS A 64 -6.00 21.64 0.89
C LYS A 64 -6.52 20.20 0.88
N ASN A 65 -7.76 20.02 0.48
CA ASN A 65 -8.39 18.70 0.36
C ASN A 65 -8.59 18.25 -1.08
N PHE A 66 -8.16 19.06 -2.04
CA PHE A 66 -8.12 18.73 -3.46
C PHE A 66 -6.69 18.57 -3.92
N VAL A 67 -6.47 17.61 -4.78
CA VAL A 67 -5.18 17.38 -5.42
C VAL A 67 -5.33 17.23 -6.93
N GLU A 68 -4.27 17.51 -7.62
CA GLU A 68 -4.10 17.21 -9.03
C GLU A 68 -3.20 15.99 -9.17
N LEU A 69 -3.64 15.03 -9.97
CA LEU A 69 -2.92 13.78 -10.23
C LEU A 69 -2.20 13.87 -11.57
N LEU A 70 -0.90 13.57 -11.56
CA LEU A 70 -0.07 13.56 -12.75
C LEU A 70 0.52 12.16 -12.93
N ILE A 71 0.59 11.69 -14.16
CA ILE A 71 1.14 10.37 -14.46
C ILE A 71 2.29 10.47 -15.46
N ASN A 72 3.37 9.77 -15.19
CA ASN A 72 4.47 9.58 -16.13
C ASN A 72 4.49 8.09 -16.53
N PRO A 73 3.90 7.74 -17.69
CA PRO A 73 3.78 6.35 -18.09
C PRO A 73 5.11 5.72 -18.50
N VAL A 74 6.07 6.52 -18.94
CA VAL A 74 7.40 6.03 -19.35
C VAL A 74 8.22 5.61 -18.15
N GLU A 75 8.25 6.44 -17.11
CA GLU A 75 8.97 6.14 -15.88
C GLU A 75 8.16 5.33 -14.87
N MET A 76 6.90 5.06 -15.16
CA MET A 76 5.96 4.38 -14.27
C MET A 76 5.87 5.09 -12.91
N LYS A 77 5.76 6.40 -12.95
CA LYS A 77 5.61 7.26 -11.77
C LYS A 77 4.32 8.02 -11.82
N PHE A 78 3.87 8.38 -10.63
CA PHE A 78 2.70 9.20 -10.51
C PHE A 78 2.89 10.25 -9.42
N ALA A 79 2.43 11.45 -9.67
CA ALA A 79 2.61 12.58 -8.77
C ALA A 79 1.27 13.13 -8.31
N VAL A 80 1.27 13.65 -7.10
CA VAL A 80 0.09 14.26 -6.48
C VAL A 80 0.50 15.59 -5.89
N ARG A 81 -0.16 16.65 -6.32
CA ARG A 81 0.09 17.99 -5.77
C ARG A 81 -1.21 18.64 -5.29
N PRO A 82 -1.17 19.45 -4.23
CA PRO A 82 -2.35 20.14 -3.74
C PRO A 82 -2.86 21.18 -4.74
N THR A 83 -4.16 21.31 -4.81
CA THR A 83 -4.84 22.31 -5.63
C THR A 83 -6.10 22.81 -4.93
N ASP A 84 -6.87 23.63 -5.62
CA ASP A 84 -8.12 24.19 -5.11
C ASP A 84 -9.34 23.53 -5.75
N ALA A 85 -10.49 23.68 -5.08
CA ALA A 85 -11.77 23.18 -5.58
C ALA A 85 -12.17 23.81 -6.93
N SER A 86 -11.60 24.98 -7.27
CA SER A 86 -11.83 25.64 -8.55
C SER A 86 -11.10 24.97 -9.73
N ASN A 87 -10.12 24.12 -9.45
CA ASN A 87 -9.42 23.39 -10.50
C ASN A 87 -10.31 22.26 -11.02
N ARG A 88 -10.67 22.32 -12.29
CA ARG A 88 -11.50 21.28 -12.94
C ARG A 88 -10.87 19.88 -12.94
N ASN A 89 -9.56 19.79 -12.81
CA ASN A 89 -8.81 18.54 -12.70
C ASN A 89 -8.53 18.16 -11.23
N GLY A 90 -9.08 18.91 -10.29
CA GLY A 90 -8.94 18.65 -8.87
C GLY A 90 -9.73 17.45 -8.42
N VAL A 91 -9.11 16.59 -7.62
CA VAL A 91 -9.72 15.40 -7.03
C VAL A 91 -9.79 15.58 -5.52
N LEU A 92 -10.98 15.38 -4.94
CA LEU A 92 -11.19 15.42 -3.49
C LEU A 92 -10.60 14.17 -2.86
N ILE A 93 -9.60 14.34 -1.99
CA ILE A 93 -8.85 13.21 -1.40
C ILE A 93 -9.16 12.93 0.06
N SER A 94 -9.83 13.84 0.74
CA SER A 94 -10.14 13.71 2.16
C SER A 94 -11.55 14.12 2.48
N LYS A 95 -12.06 13.59 3.58
CA LYS A 95 -13.32 14.03 4.21
C LYS A 95 -13.02 14.64 5.56
N THR A 96 -13.86 15.54 6.02
CA THR A 96 -13.73 16.13 7.34
C THR A 96 -14.60 15.38 8.34
N CYS A 97 -13.95 14.84 9.38
CA CYS A 97 -14.62 14.18 10.49
C CYS A 97 -14.14 14.80 11.81
N GLY A 98 -15.06 15.39 12.58
CA GLY A 98 -14.70 16.03 13.84
C GLY A 98 -13.68 17.16 13.70
N GLY A 99 -13.77 17.94 12.63
CA GLY A 99 -12.85 19.04 12.34
C GLY A 99 -11.46 18.61 11.82
N ARG A 100 -11.24 17.32 11.60
CA ARG A 100 -9.96 16.78 11.10
C ARG A 100 -10.14 16.14 9.72
N PRO A 101 -9.19 16.36 8.80
CA PRO A 101 -9.20 15.66 7.53
C PRO A 101 -8.88 14.17 7.73
N LYS A 102 -9.67 13.32 7.07
CA LYS A 102 -9.50 11.87 7.09
C LYS A 102 -9.46 11.29 5.68
N PRO A 103 -8.75 10.18 5.48
CA PRO A 103 -8.76 9.48 4.21
C PRO A 103 -10.17 9.11 3.76
N ARG A 104 -10.39 9.15 2.47
CA ARG A 104 -11.61 8.65 1.84
C ARG A 104 -11.28 7.75 0.68
N ASP A 105 -12.19 6.82 0.38
CA ASP A 105 -12.12 6.05 -0.85
C ASP A 105 -12.57 6.94 -2.01
N ILE A 106 -11.67 7.12 -2.99
CA ILE A 106 -11.92 7.94 -4.16
C ILE A 106 -12.36 7.02 -5.30
N PRO A 107 -13.62 7.11 -5.75
CA PRO A 107 -14.04 6.36 -6.93
C PRO A 107 -13.21 6.78 -8.14
N SER A 108 -12.56 5.82 -8.79
CA SER A 108 -11.59 6.11 -9.86
C SER A 108 -11.55 5.00 -10.90
N ALA A 109 -12.73 4.51 -11.30
CA ALA A 109 -12.85 3.34 -12.17
C ALA A 109 -11.99 3.45 -13.45
N ALA A 110 -12.18 4.50 -14.24
CA ALA A 110 -11.48 4.67 -15.50
C ALA A 110 -9.97 4.89 -15.30
N PHE A 111 -9.60 5.69 -14.31
CA PHE A 111 -8.20 5.97 -13.98
C PHE A 111 -7.51 4.70 -13.45
N SER A 112 -8.15 3.98 -12.55
CA SER A 112 -7.61 2.71 -12.03
C SER A 112 -7.43 1.67 -13.11
N ASP A 113 -8.41 1.48 -13.99
CA ASP A 113 -8.31 0.55 -15.11
C ASP A 113 -7.14 0.92 -16.04
N THR A 114 -6.95 2.21 -16.31
CA THR A 114 -5.82 2.71 -17.10
C THR A 114 -4.49 2.43 -16.43
N VAL A 115 -4.37 2.73 -15.15
CA VAL A 115 -3.13 2.52 -14.37
C VAL A 115 -2.78 1.03 -14.28
N PHE A 116 -3.75 0.18 -13.99
CA PHE A 116 -3.55 -1.27 -13.93
C PHE A 116 -3.08 -1.83 -15.28
N SER A 117 -3.70 -1.39 -16.36
CA SER A 117 -3.29 -1.79 -17.70
C SER A 117 -1.89 -1.29 -18.06
N LEU A 118 -1.61 -0.02 -17.76
CA LEU A 118 -0.34 0.64 -18.10
C LEU A 118 0.83 0.05 -17.33
N PHE A 119 0.63 -0.28 -16.07
CA PHE A 119 1.68 -0.82 -15.19
C PHE A 119 1.72 -2.34 -15.15
N GLY A 120 0.83 -3.01 -15.87
CA GLY A 120 0.76 -4.46 -15.88
C GLY A 120 0.34 -5.07 -14.55
N TRP A 121 -0.49 -4.37 -13.79
CA TRP A 121 -0.95 -4.80 -12.49
C TRP A 121 -2.06 -5.84 -12.55
N ASN A 122 -2.05 -6.74 -11.59
CA ASN A 122 -3.05 -7.79 -11.46
C ASN A 122 -4.32 -7.25 -10.77
N THR A 123 -5.47 -7.39 -11.41
CA THR A 123 -6.76 -6.94 -10.88
C THR A 123 -7.22 -7.67 -9.62
N GLU A 124 -6.64 -8.83 -9.32
CA GLU A 124 -6.90 -9.59 -8.09
C GLU A 124 -6.13 -9.06 -6.88
N CYS A 125 -5.25 -8.10 -7.11
CA CYS A 125 -4.42 -7.50 -6.08
C CYS A 125 -4.79 -6.05 -5.82
N LYS A 126 -4.58 -5.61 -4.60
CA LYS A 126 -4.42 -4.20 -4.28
C LYS A 126 -2.94 -3.83 -4.36
N TYR A 127 -2.65 -2.61 -4.71
CA TYR A 127 -1.30 -2.09 -4.81
C TYR A 127 -1.13 -0.87 -3.92
N ARG A 128 -0.04 -0.85 -3.17
CA ARG A 128 0.32 0.27 -2.31
C ARG A 128 1.68 0.81 -2.70
N MET A 129 1.80 2.12 -2.77
CA MET A 129 3.04 2.83 -3.02
C MET A 129 3.34 3.79 -1.88
N THR A 130 4.60 3.85 -1.47
CA THR A 130 5.09 4.87 -0.54
C THR A 130 5.52 6.10 -1.33
N GLY A 131 5.08 7.27 -0.90
CA GLY A 131 5.38 8.53 -1.55
C GLY A 131 6.62 9.20 -1.00
N PHE A 132 7.32 9.93 -1.86
CA PHE A 132 8.40 10.81 -1.50
C PHE A 132 7.94 12.26 -1.67
N LEU A 133 8.13 13.07 -0.63
CA LEU A 133 7.75 14.47 -0.65
C LEU A 133 8.82 15.31 -1.33
N PHE A 134 8.41 16.09 -2.30
CA PHE A 134 9.23 17.12 -2.94
C PHE A 134 8.70 18.50 -2.58
N GLU A 135 9.55 19.33 -2.02
CA GLU A 135 9.29 20.74 -1.73
C GLU A 135 10.37 21.58 -2.40
N GLY A 136 9.97 22.55 -3.17
CA GLY A 136 10.92 23.46 -3.81
C GLY A 136 10.22 24.51 -4.65
N GLU A 137 10.77 25.72 -4.72
CA GLU A 137 10.28 26.82 -5.55
C GLU A 137 8.78 27.14 -5.37
N GLY A 138 8.27 26.95 -4.14
CA GLY A 138 6.86 27.15 -3.83
C GLY A 138 5.95 26.02 -4.23
N GLU A 139 6.48 24.92 -4.75
CA GLU A 139 5.73 23.73 -5.11
C GLU A 139 5.88 22.60 -4.07
N LEU A 140 4.81 21.86 -3.89
CA LEU A 140 4.71 20.71 -3.01
C LEU A 140 4.11 19.56 -3.80
N ALA A 141 4.76 18.40 -3.81
CA ALA A 141 4.22 17.21 -4.47
C ALA A 141 4.69 15.93 -3.78
N TYR A 142 3.86 14.91 -3.78
CA TYR A 142 4.28 13.53 -3.52
C TYR A 142 4.52 12.82 -4.85
N ILE A 143 5.63 12.09 -4.92
CA ILE A 143 5.97 11.23 -6.05
C ILE A 143 5.90 9.77 -5.59
N PHE A 144 5.16 8.96 -6.33
CA PHE A 144 5.02 7.53 -6.12
C PHE A 144 5.61 6.79 -7.31
N ASP A 145 6.44 5.80 -7.04
CA ASP A 145 7.06 4.96 -8.07
C ASP A 145 6.33 3.60 -8.12
N ALA A 146 5.69 3.31 -9.24
CA ALA A 146 4.95 2.07 -9.41
C ALA A 146 5.85 0.83 -9.44
N LYS A 147 7.13 1.00 -9.76
CA LYS A 147 8.13 -0.10 -9.72
C LYS A 147 8.42 -0.56 -8.30
N ASP A 148 8.24 0.32 -7.31
CA ASP A 148 8.41 0.03 -5.89
C ASP A 148 7.07 -0.25 -5.19
N SER A 149 6.03 -0.56 -5.95
CA SER A 149 4.73 -0.89 -5.40
C SER A 149 4.72 -2.25 -4.72
N GLU A 150 3.93 -2.35 -3.67
CA GLU A 150 3.67 -3.61 -2.96
C GLU A 150 2.31 -4.14 -3.37
N ALA A 151 2.27 -5.41 -3.77
CA ALA A 151 1.06 -6.10 -4.18
C ALA A 151 0.53 -6.98 -3.04
N PHE A 152 -0.77 -6.91 -2.79
CA PHE A 152 -1.46 -7.76 -1.82
C PHE A 152 -2.69 -8.37 -2.49
N PHE A 153 -2.96 -9.63 -2.22
CA PHE A 153 -4.24 -10.21 -2.62
C PHE A 153 -5.40 -9.53 -1.87
N LYS A 154 -6.48 -9.20 -2.58
CA LYS A 154 -7.63 -8.46 -2.02
C LYS A 154 -8.34 -9.20 -0.92
N SER A 155 -8.43 -10.52 -1.04
CA SER A 155 -9.02 -11.37 -0.03
C SER A 155 -8.42 -12.77 -0.12
N TYR A 156 -8.19 -13.37 1.03
CA TYR A 156 -7.95 -14.80 1.10
C TYR A 156 -9.33 -15.48 1.09
N VAL A 157 -9.79 -15.83 -0.08
CA VAL A 157 -10.97 -16.69 -0.20
C VAL A 157 -10.48 -18.12 -0.02
N LEU A 158 -10.81 -18.70 1.13
CA LEU A 158 -10.69 -20.14 1.27
C LEU A 158 -11.45 -20.77 0.08
N PRO A 159 -10.81 -21.70 -0.66
CA PRO A 159 -11.54 -22.41 -1.69
C PRO A 159 -12.78 -23.02 -1.03
N THR A 160 -13.95 -22.58 -1.45
CA THR A 160 -15.19 -23.25 -1.12
C THR A 160 -14.98 -24.69 -1.55
N LYS A 161 -15.04 -25.62 -0.61
CA LYS A 161 -15.23 -27.00 -0.96
C LYS A 161 -16.49 -27.00 -1.82
N GLU A 162 -16.33 -27.22 -3.11
CA GLU A 162 -17.46 -27.63 -3.88
C GLU A 162 -18.04 -28.81 -3.12
N SER A 163 -19.20 -28.61 -2.54
CA SER A 163 -20.00 -29.71 -2.06
C SER A 163 -20.26 -30.54 -3.28
N GLY A 164 -19.46 -31.60 -3.46
CA GLY A 164 -19.74 -32.59 -4.46
C GLY A 164 -21.11 -33.14 -4.15
N GLU A 165 -22.13 -32.57 -4.74
CA GLU A 165 -23.38 -33.24 -4.89
C GLU A 165 -23.11 -34.43 -5.78
N GLY A 166 -22.73 -35.53 -5.16
CA GLY A 166 -22.93 -36.83 -5.72
C GLY A 166 -24.43 -37.05 -5.85
N GLY A 167 -24.98 -36.50 -6.92
CA GLY A 167 -26.30 -36.87 -7.36
C GLY A 167 -26.29 -38.35 -7.70
N ALA A 168 -27.05 -39.09 -7.01
CA ALA A 168 -27.33 -40.44 -7.38
C ALA A 168 -28.11 -40.47 -8.70
#